data_53b040b261c226d5c526dbfd5f3401bd
#
_entry.id   53b040b261c226d5c526dbfd5f3401bd
#
_cell.length_a   1.000
_cell.length_b   1.000
_cell.length_c   1.000
_cell.angle_alpha   90.00
_cell.angle_beta   90.00
_cell.angle_gamma   90.00
#
_symmetry.space_group_name_H-M   'P 1'
#
loop_
_entity.id
_entity.type
_entity.pdbx_description
1 polymer ?
#
loop_
_entity_poly.entity_id
_entity_poly.type
_entity_poly.pdbx_seq_one_letter_code
_entity_poly.pdbx_strand_id
1 'polypeptide(L)'
;LLPQPFVTAACMQNDALKVIFDLNEEWNKIQGVSGSSMVTGVTVVRKEFLEEHEDAVKSFMEEHKASAEAINADPTTGAALAVEAQIVAKEPIAQKAIPGCNITYMDKADMKQALSGYLDVLFHQDSLSIGGGLPESDFYYDAE
;
A
#
# COMPACT_ATOMS: atom_id res chain seq x y z
N LEU A 1 7.74 -10.08 -13.53
CA LEU A 1 7.29 -9.21 -12.45
C LEU A 1 6.20 -9.91 -11.64
N LEU A 2 6.39 -10.02 -10.32
CA LEU A 2 5.42 -10.62 -9.41
C LEU A 2 5.30 -9.73 -8.16
N PRO A 3 4.08 -9.42 -7.69
CA PRO A 3 3.88 -8.78 -6.39
C PRO A 3 3.98 -9.79 -5.24
N GLN A 4 4.03 -9.30 -4.00
CA GLN A 4 3.80 -10.14 -2.83
C GLN A 4 2.30 -10.54 -2.76
N PRO A 5 2.00 -11.73 -2.27
CA PRO A 5 2.88 -12.78 -1.75
C PRO A 5 3.41 -13.75 -2.84
N PHE A 6 3.11 -13.51 -4.11
CA PHE A 6 3.41 -14.45 -5.21
C PHE A 6 4.90 -14.64 -5.45
N VAL A 7 5.71 -13.57 -5.36
CA VAL A 7 7.17 -13.70 -5.49
C VAL A 7 7.74 -14.57 -4.37
N THR A 8 7.29 -14.38 -3.12
CA THR A 8 7.68 -15.22 -1.99
C THR A 8 7.29 -16.67 -2.21
N ALA A 9 6.04 -16.93 -2.64
CA ALA A 9 5.59 -18.29 -2.92
C ALA A 9 6.41 -18.96 -4.04
N ALA A 10 6.72 -18.25 -5.10
CA ALA A 10 7.53 -18.75 -6.21
C ALA A 10 8.96 -19.11 -5.77
N CYS A 11 9.63 -18.21 -5.04
CA CYS A 11 10.96 -18.44 -4.52
C CYS A 11 11.02 -19.58 -3.47
N MET A 12 9.95 -19.78 -2.70
CA MET A 12 9.85 -20.90 -1.77
C MET A 12 9.66 -22.27 -2.47
N GLN A 13 9.13 -22.26 -3.69
CA GLN A 13 8.91 -23.47 -4.48
C GLN A 13 10.11 -23.83 -5.37
N ASN A 14 10.94 -22.85 -5.69
CA ASN A 14 12.08 -23.04 -6.60
C ASN A 14 13.28 -22.18 -6.18
N ASP A 15 14.27 -22.80 -5.58
CA ASP A 15 15.49 -22.17 -5.07
C ASP A 15 16.37 -21.56 -6.18
N ALA A 16 16.14 -21.91 -7.44
CA ALA A 16 16.83 -21.30 -8.59
C ALA A 16 16.31 -19.88 -8.92
N LEU A 17 15.14 -19.51 -8.42
CA LEU A 17 14.57 -18.16 -8.59
C LEU A 17 15.22 -17.18 -7.62
N LYS A 18 15.52 -15.99 -8.15
CA LYS A 18 16.08 -14.88 -7.36
C LYS A 18 15.34 -13.60 -7.69
N VAL A 19 15.09 -12.80 -6.67
CA VAL A 19 14.66 -11.42 -6.84
C VAL A 19 15.87 -10.61 -7.30
N ILE A 20 15.78 -9.99 -8.46
CA ILE A 20 16.86 -9.19 -9.05
C ILE A 20 16.69 -7.71 -8.71
N PHE A 21 15.44 -7.23 -8.72
CA PHE A 21 15.10 -5.86 -8.38
C PHE A 21 13.90 -5.84 -7.43
N ASP A 22 13.96 -5.00 -6.41
CA ASP A 22 12.81 -4.54 -5.63
C ASP A 22 12.37 -3.19 -6.19
N LEU A 23 11.14 -3.11 -6.68
CA LEU A 23 10.66 -1.89 -7.35
C LEU A 23 10.46 -0.72 -6.38
N ASN A 24 10.20 -0.97 -5.09
CA ASN A 24 10.16 0.10 -4.09
C ASN A 24 11.56 0.70 -3.86
N GLU A 25 12.58 -0.17 -3.77
CA GLU A 25 13.96 0.30 -3.66
C GLU A 25 14.41 1.09 -4.90
N GLU A 26 14.08 0.59 -6.10
CA GLU A 26 14.42 1.29 -7.35
C GLU A 26 13.67 2.63 -7.47
N TRP A 27 12.39 2.66 -7.08
CA TRP A 27 11.62 3.91 -7.00
C TRP A 27 12.28 4.92 -6.08
N ASN A 28 12.64 4.51 -4.87
CA ASN A 28 13.28 5.38 -3.89
C ASN A 28 14.63 5.91 -4.36
N LYS A 29 15.39 5.16 -5.15
CA LYS A 29 16.66 5.62 -5.76
C LYS A 29 16.42 6.73 -6.78
N ILE A 30 15.33 6.66 -7.54
CA ILE A 30 15.03 7.58 -8.64
C ILE A 30 14.21 8.78 -8.15
N GLN A 31 13.22 8.56 -7.29
CA GLN A 31 12.19 9.51 -6.90
C GLN A 31 12.24 9.92 -5.41
N GLY A 32 13.09 9.29 -4.59
CA GLY A 32 13.10 9.52 -3.14
C GLY A 32 13.36 10.97 -2.71
N VAL A 33 14.02 11.77 -3.57
CA VAL A 33 14.25 13.20 -3.31
C VAL A 33 12.95 14.02 -3.40
N SER A 34 11.98 13.57 -4.17
CA SER A 34 10.67 14.25 -4.31
C SER A 34 9.72 13.97 -3.14
N GLY A 35 10.04 12.99 -2.29
CA GLY A 35 9.15 12.51 -1.23
C GLY A 35 8.00 11.65 -1.74
N SER A 36 7.98 11.29 -3.03
CA SER A 36 7.00 10.34 -3.56
C SER A 36 7.35 8.91 -3.17
N SER A 37 6.32 8.06 -3.07
CA SER A 37 6.47 6.63 -2.83
C SER A 37 5.73 5.86 -3.92
N MET A 38 6.17 4.64 -4.22
CA MET A 38 5.43 3.76 -5.12
C MET A 38 4.18 3.23 -4.40
N VAL A 39 3.07 3.93 -4.56
CA VAL A 39 1.80 3.61 -3.87
C VAL A 39 1.03 2.58 -4.69
N THR A 40 0.92 1.35 -4.18
CA THR A 40 0.25 0.24 -4.87
C THR A 40 -1.18 -0.01 -4.39
N GLY A 41 -1.56 0.53 -3.25
CA GLY A 41 -2.90 0.39 -2.69
C GLY A 41 -3.29 1.59 -1.84
N VAL A 42 -4.56 1.97 -1.93
CA VAL A 42 -5.13 3.08 -1.15
C VAL A 42 -6.52 2.70 -0.67
N THR A 43 -6.93 3.27 0.45
CA THR A 43 -8.34 3.26 0.88
C THR A 43 -9.02 4.49 0.29
N VAL A 44 -10.20 4.28 -0.29
CA VAL A 44 -11.05 5.36 -0.80
C VAL A 44 -12.38 5.39 -0.06
N VAL A 45 -12.89 6.58 0.15
CA VAL A 45 -14.22 6.80 0.73
C VAL A 45 -15.08 7.65 -0.22
N ARG A 46 -16.35 7.31 -0.35
CA ARG A 46 -17.27 8.15 -1.13
C ARG A 46 -17.58 9.44 -0.37
N LYS A 47 -17.63 10.57 -1.08
CA LYS A 47 -17.89 11.88 -0.46
C LYS A 47 -19.18 11.90 0.36
N GLU A 48 -20.27 11.38 -0.18
CA GLU A 48 -21.56 11.33 0.51
C GLU A 48 -21.47 10.52 1.81
N PHE A 49 -20.76 9.39 1.81
CA PHE A 49 -20.58 8.59 3.01
C PHE A 49 -19.72 9.33 4.06
N LEU A 50 -18.68 10.02 3.63
CA LEU A 50 -17.85 10.82 4.51
C LEU A 50 -18.64 11.94 5.18
N GLU A 51 -19.47 12.67 4.41
CA GLU A 51 -20.30 13.76 4.91
C GLU A 51 -21.35 13.30 5.92
N GLU A 52 -21.94 12.11 5.71
CA GLU A 52 -22.97 11.55 6.58
C GLU A 52 -22.41 10.78 7.79
N HIS A 53 -21.17 10.28 7.71
CA HIS A 53 -20.59 9.33 8.65
C HIS A 53 -19.12 9.64 9.01
N GLU A 54 -18.79 10.90 9.20
CA GLU A 54 -17.41 11.35 9.46
C GLU A 54 -16.77 10.62 10.65
N ASP A 55 -17.52 10.44 11.74
CA ASP A 55 -17.01 9.74 12.93
C ASP A 55 -16.69 8.26 12.64
N ALA A 56 -17.45 7.60 11.79
CA ALA A 56 -17.17 6.23 11.38
C ALA A 56 -15.89 6.15 10.53
N VAL A 57 -15.65 7.14 9.66
CA VAL A 57 -14.43 7.23 8.87
C VAL A 57 -13.22 7.46 9.79
N LYS A 58 -13.31 8.36 10.76
CA LYS A 58 -12.24 8.61 11.75
C LYS A 58 -11.92 7.34 12.55
N SER A 59 -12.93 6.66 13.08
CA SER A 59 -12.74 5.39 13.80
C SER A 59 -12.08 4.32 12.92
N PHE A 60 -12.52 4.20 11.67
CA PHE A 60 -11.91 3.28 10.70
C PHE A 60 -10.41 3.60 10.47
N MET A 61 -10.06 4.88 10.35
CA MET A 61 -8.66 5.27 10.13
C MET A 61 -7.77 4.92 11.32
N GLU A 62 -8.26 5.12 12.55
CA GLU A 62 -7.55 4.73 13.78
C GLU A 62 -7.33 3.22 13.85
N GLU A 63 -8.37 2.42 13.58
CA GLU A 63 -8.30 0.97 13.56
C GLU A 63 -7.40 0.45 12.42
N HIS A 64 -7.47 1.07 11.25
CA HIS A 64 -6.62 0.72 10.10
C HIS A 64 -5.14 0.99 10.41
N LYS A 65 -4.83 2.12 11.04
CA LYS A 65 -3.48 2.44 11.53
C LYS A 65 -2.98 1.38 12.50
N ALA A 66 -3.77 1.09 13.53
CA ALA A 66 -3.42 0.09 14.54
C ALA A 66 -3.21 -1.30 13.91
N SER A 67 -4.05 -1.68 12.92
CA SER A 67 -3.92 -2.94 12.19
C SER A 67 -2.63 -3.00 11.36
N ALA A 68 -2.28 -1.92 10.64
CA ALA A 68 -1.04 -1.86 9.87
C ALA A 68 0.21 -1.93 10.77
N GLU A 69 0.19 -1.27 11.92
CA GLU A 69 1.25 -1.33 12.92
C GLU A 69 1.38 -2.73 13.52
N ALA A 70 0.26 -3.37 13.88
CA ALA A 70 0.23 -4.70 14.49
C ALA A 70 0.78 -5.77 13.57
N ILE A 71 0.39 -5.78 12.27
CA ILE A 71 0.88 -6.79 11.32
C ILE A 71 2.38 -6.66 11.05
N ASN A 72 2.92 -5.44 11.07
CA ASN A 72 4.35 -5.20 10.92
C ASN A 72 5.13 -5.58 12.19
N ALA A 73 4.55 -5.37 13.37
CA ALA A 73 5.17 -5.71 14.65
C ALA A 73 5.23 -7.24 14.89
N ASP A 74 4.20 -7.97 14.46
CA ASP A 74 4.12 -9.43 14.60
C ASP A 74 3.62 -10.08 13.30
N PRO A 75 4.52 -10.29 12.31
CA PRO A 75 4.18 -10.99 11.07
C PRO A 75 3.69 -12.42 11.27
N THR A 76 4.01 -13.07 12.39
CA THR A 76 3.56 -14.43 12.68
C THR A 76 2.05 -14.45 12.96
N THR A 77 1.60 -13.65 13.91
CA THR A 77 0.16 -13.49 14.18
C THR A 77 -0.57 -12.93 12.97
N GLY A 78 0.03 -11.94 12.28
CA GLY A 78 -0.51 -11.40 11.03
C GLY A 78 -0.71 -12.45 9.94
N ALA A 79 0.22 -13.41 9.82
CA ALA A 79 0.11 -14.50 8.85
C ALA A 79 -1.07 -15.44 9.15
N ALA A 80 -1.28 -15.79 10.43
CA ALA A 80 -2.40 -16.62 10.85
C ALA A 80 -3.74 -15.93 10.50
N LEU A 81 -3.88 -14.64 10.82
CA LEU A 81 -5.07 -13.84 10.50
C LEU A 81 -5.29 -13.72 8.99
N ALA A 82 -4.22 -13.54 8.20
CA ALA A 82 -4.32 -13.45 6.74
C ALA A 82 -4.80 -14.78 6.11
N VAL A 83 -4.45 -15.93 6.69
CA VAL A 83 -4.95 -17.23 6.26
C VAL A 83 -6.40 -17.43 6.70
N GLU A 84 -6.75 -17.07 7.92
CA GLU A 84 -8.13 -17.12 8.42
C GLU A 84 -9.07 -16.27 7.55
N ALA A 85 -8.62 -15.07 7.16
CA ALA A 85 -9.32 -14.18 6.24
C ALA A 85 -9.26 -14.64 4.77
N GLN A 86 -8.64 -15.78 4.46
CA GLN A 86 -8.49 -16.34 3.11
C GLN A 86 -7.75 -15.42 2.11
N ILE A 87 -6.91 -14.50 2.60
CA ILE A 87 -6.08 -13.61 1.78
C ILE A 87 -4.87 -14.37 1.22
N VAL A 88 -4.28 -15.24 2.04
CA VAL A 88 -3.13 -16.08 1.66
C VAL A 88 -3.43 -17.53 2.01
N ALA A 89 -3.04 -18.46 1.13
CA ALA A 89 -3.40 -19.86 1.31
C ALA A 89 -2.62 -20.60 2.43
N LYS A 90 -1.43 -20.11 2.82
CA LYS A 90 -0.52 -20.80 3.77
C LYS A 90 0.23 -19.80 4.65
N GLU A 91 0.20 -20.02 5.95
CA GLU A 91 0.90 -19.20 6.95
C GLU A 91 2.41 -19.00 6.68
N PRO A 92 3.21 -20.03 6.33
CA PRO A 92 4.64 -19.82 6.07
C PRO A 92 4.91 -18.89 4.90
N ILE A 93 4.02 -18.85 3.89
CA ILE A 93 4.12 -17.90 2.77
C ILE A 93 3.77 -16.51 3.26
N ALA A 94 2.66 -16.36 3.99
CA ALA A 94 2.22 -15.08 4.53
C ALA A 94 3.28 -14.47 5.47
N GLN A 95 3.77 -15.24 6.44
CA GLN A 95 4.78 -14.81 7.39
C GLN A 95 6.06 -14.29 6.70
N LYS A 96 6.51 -14.98 5.66
CA LYS A 96 7.69 -14.57 4.91
C LYS A 96 7.44 -13.40 3.96
N ALA A 97 6.20 -13.25 3.46
CA ALA A 97 5.82 -12.21 2.52
C ALA A 97 5.50 -10.86 3.18
N ILE A 98 4.90 -10.87 4.38
CA ILE A 98 4.44 -9.64 5.07
C ILE A 98 5.51 -8.55 5.14
N PRO A 99 6.78 -8.81 5.53
CA PRO A 99 7.80 -7.77 5.55
C PRO A 99 8.07 -7.11 4.19
N GLY A 100 7.87 -7.86 3.10
CA GLY A 100 8.04 -7.36 1.73
C GLY A 100 6.76 -6.77 1.10
N CYS A 101 5.63 -6.78 1.81
CA CYS A 101 4.39 -6.17 1.34
C CYS A 101 4.39 -4.65 1.46
N ASN A 102 5.32 -4.07 2.22
CA ASN A 102 5.41 -2.62 2.49
C ASN A 102 4.08 -2.04 3.01
N ILE A 103 3.43 -2.76 3.93
CA ILE A 103 2.17 -2.32 4.54
C ILE A 103 2.47 -1.08 5.39
N THR A 104 1.91 0.05 5.01
CA THR A 104 2.18 1.34 5.65
C THR A 104 0.89 2.12 5.77
N TYR A 105 0.63 2.68 6.95
CA TYR A 105 -0.40 3.67 7.12
C TYR A 105 0.17 5.06 6.86
N MET A 106 -0.45 5.81 5.97
CA MET A 106 -0.15 7.22 5.71
C MET A 106 -1.46 8.00 5.66
N ASP A 107 -1.46 9.17 6.26
CA ASP A 107 -2.57 10.12 6.21
C ASP A 107 -2.07 11.56 5.96
N LYS A 108 -3.00 12.49 5.85
CA LYS A 108 -2.74 13.93 5.79
C LYS A 108 -1.64 14.31 4.79
N ALA A 109 -0.70 15.12 5.23
CA ALA A 109 0.38 15.66 4.39
C ALA A 109 1.29 14.58 3.82
N ASP A 110 1.63 13.54 4.60
CA ASP A 110 2.52 12.45 4.16
C ASP A 110 1.83 11.61 3.07
N MET A 111 0.56 11.27 3.25
CA MET A 111 -0.24 10.58 2.23
C MET A 111 -0.36 11.41 0.96
N LYS A 112 -0.69 12.69 1.10
CA LYS A 112 -0.82 13.60 -0.04
C LYS A 112 0.50 13.73 -0.82
N GLN A 113 1.62 13.90 -0.13
CA GLN A 113 2.93 14.01 -0.78
C GLN A 113 3.31 12.71 -1.51
N ALA A 114 3.19 11.57 -0.84
CA ALA A 114 3.54 10.27 -1.42
C ALA A 114 2.69 9.97 -2.67
N LEU A 115 1.36 10.12 -2.53
CA LEU A 115 0.41 9.77 -3.58
C LEU A 115 0.42 10.77 -4.74
N SER A 116 0.45 12.09 -4.49
CA SER A 116 0.50 13.07 -5.57
C SER A 116 1.78 12.95 -6.41
N GLY A 117 2.92 12.70 -5.76
CA GLY A 117 4.17 12.47 -6.46
C GLY A 117 4.16 11.18 -7.31
N TYR A 118 3.50 10.13 -6.82
CA TYR A 118 3.32 8.90 -7.59
C TYR A 118 2.41 9.12 -8.82
N LEU A 119 1.28 9.77 -8.62
CA LEU A 119 0.34 10.08 -9.71
C LEU A 119 0.95 11.01 -10.75
N ASP A 120 1.80 11.96 -10.34
CA ASP A 120 2.51 12.85 -11.26
C ASP A 120 3.45 12.08 -12.20
N VAL A 121 4.20 11.11 -11.67
CA VAL A 121 5.06 10.25 -12.51
C VAL A 121 4.23 9.43 -13.50
N LEU A 122 3.11 8.84 -13.05
CA LEU A 122 2.22 8.09 -13.93
C LEU A 122 1.60 8.98 -15.01
N PHE A 123 1.16 10.19 -14.64
CA PHE A 123 0.59 11.16 -15.57
C PHE A 123 1.56 11.54 -16.69
N HIS A 124 2.83 11.77 -16.35
CA HIS A 124 3.85 12.11 -17.35
C HIS A 124 4.24 10.93 -18.24
N GLN A 125 4.07 9.71 -17.76
CA GLN A 125 4.32 8.52 -18.59
C GLN A 125 3.16 8.20 -19.51
N ASP A 126 1.95 8.16 -18.98
CA ASP A 126 0.70 7.96 -19.71
C ASP A 126 -0.47 8.57 -18.90
N SER A 127 -0.94 9.73 -19.31
CA SER A 127 -2.01 10.43 -18.62
C SER A 127 -3.30 9.61 -18.50
N LEU A 128 -3.56 8.73 -19.47
CA LEU A 128 -4.76 7.88 -19.46
C LEU A 128 -4.72 6.82 -18.37
N SER A 129 -3.53 6.45 -17.87
CA SER A 129 -3.39 5.49 -16.76
C SER A 129 -4.03 5.97 -15.46
N ILE A 130 -4.20 7.27 -15.30
CA ILE A 130 -4.83 7.91 -14.13
C ILE A 130 -6.11 8.69 -14.47
N GLY A 131 -6.75 8.37 -15.60
CA GLY A 131 -8.01 9.01 -16.00
C GLY A 131 -7.88 10.32 -16.78
N GLY A 132 -6.68 10.67 -17.25
CA GLY A 132 -6.44 11.82 -18.14
C GLY A 132 -6.14 13.14 -17.45
N GLY A 133 -6.14 13.19 -16.13
CA GLY A 133 -5.84 14.39 -15.34
C GLY A 133 -5.34 14.08 -13.93
N LEU A 134 -4.53 14.97 -13.37
CA LEU A 134 -4.15 14.88 -11.97
C LEU A 134 -5.35 15.24 -11.07
N PRO A 135 -5.50 14.56 -9.91
CA PRO A 135 -6.58 14.87 -8.97
C PRO A 135 -6.46 16.29 -8.40
N GLU A 136 -7.61 16.91 -8.16
CA GLU A 136 -7.72 18.17 -7.42
C GLU A 136 -7.44 17.97 -5.92
N SER A 137 -7.29 19.08 -5.20
CA SER A 137 -6.93 19.04 -3.77
C SER A 137 -7.94 18.32 -2.88
N ASP A 138 -9.22 18.34 -3.25
CA ASP A 138 -10.33 17.71 -2.55
C ASP A 138 -10.42 16.18 -2.73
N PHE A 139 -9.55 15.63 -3.57
CA PHE A 139 -9.36 14.18 -3.70
C PHE A 139 -8.67 13.58 -2.47
N TYR A 140 -7.82 14.35 -1.82
CA TYR A 140 -7.03 13.89 -0.68
C TYR A 140 -7.76 14.22 0.60
N TYR A 141 -8.17 13.19 1.35
CA TYR A 141 -8.81 13.39 2.64
C TYR A 141 -7.81 13.93 3.66
N ASP A 142 -8.11 15.10 4.20
CA ASP A 142 -7.33 15.79 5.23
C ASP A 142 -8.26 16.07 6.42
N ALA A 143 -8.36 15.10 7.34
CA ALA A 143 -9.10 15.29 8.58
C ALA A 143 -8.32 16.24 9.49
N GLU A 144 -8.94 17.37 9.87
CA GLU A 144 -8.45 18.26 10.92
C GLU A 144 -8.45 17.60 12.30
#